data_09da139866bddff04510e3d5b8a473b2
#
_entry.id   09da139866bddff04510e3d5b8a473b2
#
_cell.length_a   1.000
_cell.length_b   1.000
_cell.length_c   1.000
_cell.angle_alpha   90.00
_cell.angle_beta   90.00
_cell.angle_gamma   90.00
#
_symmetry.space_group_name_H-M   'P 1'
#
loop_
_entity.id
_entity.type
_entity.pdbx_description
1 polymer ?
#
loop_
_entity_poly.entity_id
_entity_poly.type
_entity_poly.pdbx_seq_one_letter_code
_entity_poly.pdbx_strand_id
1 'polypeptide(L)'
;WGKLYNKSNIPIDVIISPELEVAKSLYRRLEAPGALDNVPFGGNKVKMLEISIEKNCPIKNIPLKKLTEKFPDFKANILGAVRKEKFVYLKKNDQMLEDDNVYIVISSDQLNPILKAFGHEEKVAKNILIIGGGNIGLNLAKMLEENFEDLRVKIIEKDKKRAEEIANELSSSIVINGDALDEEILKEANLEGSETVLALTNDDENNMMVCVLAEKTGLKKRTIAIVNKTNYNLLQDSLNIDDLVDPRMTTVSRIME
;
A
#
# COMPACT_ATOMS: atom_id res chain seq x y z
N TRP A 1 -22.56 -14.85 -9.77
CA TRP A 1 -22.83 -14.94 -8.32
C TRP A 1 -24.02 -14.07 -7.92
N GLY A 2 -24.17 -12.83 -8.35
CA GLY A 2 -25.24 -11.90 -7.95
C GLY A 2 -26.67 -12.33 -8.23
N LYS A 3 -26.91 -13.35 -9.10
CA LYS A 3 -28.25 -13.92 -9.33
C LYS A 3 -28.63 -14.98 -8.30
N LEU A 4 -27.66 -15.65 -7.68
CA LEU A 4 -27.88 -16.68 -6.65
C LEU A 4 -27.95 -16.08 -5.24
N TYR A 5 -27.12 -15.06 -4.97
CA TYR A 5 -26.99 -14.41 -3.68
C TYR A 5 -27.77 -13.09 -3.69
N ASN A 6 -29.03 -13.13 -3.32
CA ASN A 6 -29.89 -11.97 -3.11
C ASN A 6 -30.80 -12.22 -1.92
N LYS A 7 -31.41 -11.18 -1.38
CA LYS A 7 -32.26 -11.26 -0.18
C LYS A 7 -33.46 -12.25 -0.30
N SER A 8 -33.80 -12.61 -1.53
CA SER A 8 -34.96 -13.53 -1.79
C SER A 8 -34.51 -14.99 -1.85
N ASN A 9 -33.27 -15.29 -2.22
CA ASN A 9 -32.79 -16.68 -2.40
C ASN A 9 -31.91 -17.11 -1.24
N ILE A 10 -30.75 -16.47 -1.09
CA ILE A 10 -29.82 -16.72 0.02
C ILE A 10 -29.49 -15.34 0.59
N PRO A 11 -29.97 -14.98 1.80
CA PRO A 11 -29.70 -13.68 2.39
C PRO A 11 -28.23 -13.57 2.80
N ILE A 12 -27.42 -13.01 1.92
CA ILE A 12 -26.03 -12.65 2.16
C ILE A 12 -25.94 -11.14 2.10
N ASP A 13 -25.56 -10.53 3.20
CA ASP A 13 -25.41 -9.07 3.29
C ASP A 13 -24.06 -8.60 2.76
N VAL A 14 -22.99 -9.38 2.98
CA VAL A 14 -21.62 -9.03 2.58
C VAL A 14 -20.90 -10.26 2.04
N ILE A 15 -20.22 -10.09 0.92
CA ILE A 15 -19.28 -11.08 0.36
C ILE A 15 -17.87 -10.46 0.43
N ILE A 16 -16.97 -11.10 1.15
CA ILE A 16 -15.59 -10.69 1.27
C ILE A 16 -14.74 -11.62 0.39
N SER A 17 -14.02 -11.04 -0.56
CA SER A 17 -12.96 -11.70 -1.32
C SER A 17 -11.63 -11.30 -0.70
N PRO A 18 -10.90 -12.21 -0.05
CA PRO A 18 -9.61 -11.91 0.55
C PRO A 18 -8.64 -11.24 -0.43
N GLU A 19 -8.53 -11.77 -1.64
CA GLU A 19 -7.62 -11.25 -2.67
C GLU A 19 -7.98 -9.82 -3.08
N LEU A 20 -9.26 -9.51 -3.18
CA LEU A 20 -9.74 -8.16 -3.50
C LEU A 20 -9.45 -7.18 -2.36
N GLU A 21 -9.62 -7.60 -1.11
CA GLU A 21 -9.33 -6.72 0.04
C GLU A 21 -7.82 -6.45 0.18
N VAL A 22 -6.97 -7.45 -0.11
CA VAL A 22 -5.51 -7.25 -0.19
C VAL A 22 -5.15 -6.28 -1.33
N ALA A 23 -5.73 -6.45 -2.51
CA ALA A 23 -5.50 -5.54 -3.64
C ALA A 23 -5.93 -4.09 -3.29
N LYS A 24 -7.07 -3.90 -2.62
CA LYS A 24 -7.52 -2.59 -2.12
C LYS A 24 -6.56 -2.00 -1.08
N SER A 25 -6.04 -2.80 -0.18
CA SER A 25 -5.06 -2.36 0.81
C SER A 25 -3.77 -1.89 0.14
N LEU A 26 -3.25 -2.66 -0.82
CA LEU A 26 -2.08 -2.27 -1.61
C LEU A 26 -2.33 -0.99 -2.42
N TYR A 27 -3.49 -0.88 -3.07
CA TYR A 27 -3.90 0.32 -3.80
C TYR A 27 -3.87 1.57 -2.89
N ARG A 28 -4.46 1.48 -1.68
CA ARG A 28 -4.46 2.59 -0.71
C ARG A 28 -3.06 3.01 -0.30
N ARG A 29 -2.14 2.07 -0.13
CA ARG A 29 -0.72 2.36 0.17
C ARG A 29 -0.01 3.07 -0.98
N LEU A 30 -0.34 2.73 -2.22
CA LEU A 30 0.21 3.39 -3.41
C LEU A 30 -0.36 4.81 -3.60
N GLU A 31 -1.64 5.02 -3.25
CA GLU A 31 -2.31 6.33 -3.32
C GLU A 31 -1.73 7.33 -2.29
N ALA A 32 -1.28 6.84 -1.13
CA ALA A 32 -0.77 7.66 -0.04
C ALA A 32 0.66 7.25 0.36
N PRO A 33 1.69 7.54 -0.47
CA PRO A 33 3.07 7.24 -0.12
C PRO A 33 3.44 7.94 1.19
N GLY A 34 4.05 7.20 2.13
CA GLY A 34 4.38 7.71 3.46
C GLY A 34 3.30 7.49 4.54
N ALA A 35 2.08 7.11 4.18
CA ALA A 35 1.13 6.58 5.13
C ALA A 35 1.28 5.06 5.29
N LEU A 36 1.19 4.56 6.52
CA LEU A 36 1.16 3.12 6.81
C LEU A 36 -0.18 2.52 6.39
N ASP A 37 -1.27 3.27 6.59
CA ASP A 37 -2.60 2.91 6.10
C ASP A 37 -3.41 4.15 5.73
N ASN A 38 -4.37 3.96 4.82
CA ASN A 38 -5.25 5.01 4.29
C ASN A 38 -6.65 4.39 4.10
N VAL A 39 -7.54 4.62 5.05
CA VAL A 39 -8.90 4.07 5.04
C VAL A 39 -9.90 5.14 4.62
N PRO A 40 -10.60 4.97 3.48
CA PRO A 40 -11.60 5.92 3.02
C PRO A 40 -12.96 5.72 3.72
N PHE A 41 -13.64 6.83 4.01
CA PHE A 41 -15.00 6.88 4.55
C PHE A 41 -15.90 7.82 3.74
N GLY A 42 -17.21 7.63 3.88
CA GLY A 42 -18.21 8.52 3.30
C GLY A 42 -18.08 8.69 1.78
N GLY A 43 -17.89 7.61 1.03
CA GLY A 43 -17.69 7.67 -0.42
C GLY A 43 -16.40 8.38 -0.82
N ASN A 44 -15.32 8.12 -0.09
CA ASN A 44 -13.99 8.69 -0.30
C ASN A 44 -13.88 10.21 -0.05
N LYS A 45 -14.84 10.81 0.66
CA LYS A 45 -14.77 12.24 1.04
C LYS A 45 -13.87 12.50 2.23
N VAL A 46 -13.74 11.52 3.10
CA VAL A 46 -12.95 11.56 4.33
C VAL A 46 -12.01 10.36 4.34
N LYS A 47 -10.80 10.55 4.83
CA LYS A 47 -9.79 9.49 4.98
C LYS A 47 -9.27 9.46 6.41
N MET A 48 -9.09 8.27 6.95
CA MET A 48 -8.28 8.05 8.14
C MET A 48 -6.92 7.54 7.70
N LEU A 49 -5.88 8.23 8.15
CA LEU A 49 -4.50 7.85 7.86
C LEU A 49 -3.85 7.36 9.15
N GLU A 50 -3.00 6.35 9.01
CA GLU A 50 -1.99 5.98 9.97
C GLU A 50 -0.63 6.42 9.41
N ILE A 51 0.10 7.27 10.15
CA ILE A 51 1.39 7.83 9.72
C ILE A 51 2.40 7.65 10.84
N SER A 52 3.57 7.09 10.52
CA SER A 52 4.68 6.99 11.46
C SER A 52 5.40 8.32 11.62
N ILE A 53 5.77 8.66 12.85
CA ILE A 53 6.59 9.83 13.16
C ILE A 53 8.06 9.45 13.03
N GLU A 54 8.64 9.72 11.89
CA GLU A 54 10.05 9.49 11.64
C GLU A 54 10.96 10.52 12.34
N LYS A 55 12.26 10.20 12.41
CA LYS A 55 13.27 11.06 13.01
C LYS A 55 13.27 12.49 12.45
N ASN A 56 13.03 12.64 11.16
CA ASN A 56 13.04 13.93 10.44
C ASN A 56 11.66 14.58 10.28
N CYS A 57 10.63 14.07 10.94
CA CYS A 57 9.27 14.58 10.84
C CYS A 57 9.18 16.06 11.30
N PRO A 58 8.76 17.00 10.43
CA PRO A 58 8.75 18.44 10.74
C PRO A 58 7.84 18.83 11.90
N ILE A 59 6.75 18.08 12.12
CA ILE A 59 5.76 18.36 13.17
C ILE A 59 6.02 17.60 14.47
N LYS A 60 7.11 16.83 14.55
CA LYS A 60 7.54 16.14 15.77
C LYS A 60 7.83 17.11 16.91
N ASN A 61 7.49 16.72 18.14
CA ASN A 61 7.74 17.48 19.36
C ASN A 61 7.08 18.88 19.42
N ILE A 62 6.07 19.12 18.58
CA ILE A 62 5.28 20.35 18.61
C ILE A 62 3.97 20.07 19.36
N PRO A 63 3.60 20.87 20.38
CA PRO A 63 2.29 20.77 21.02
C PRO A 63 1.16 20.92 19.99
N LEU A 64 0.15 20.04 20.03
CA LEU A 64 -0.91 20.01 19.04
C LEU A 64 -1.61 21.36 18.86
N LYS A 65 -1.78 22.14 19.94
CA LYS A 65 -2.36 23.49 19.89
C LYS A 65 -1.56 24.49 19.05
N LYS A 66 -0.27 24.22 18.79
CA LYS A 66 0.60 25.11 17.98
C LYS A 66 0.77 24.62 16.55
N LEU A 67 0.19 23.47 16.17
CA LEU A 67 0.34 22.92 14.81
C LEU A 67 -0.26 23.86 13.76
N THR A 68 -1.48 24.35 13.97
CA THR A 68 -2.16 25.25 13.01
C THR A 68 -1.50 26.62 12.90
N GLU A 69 -0.78 27.08 13.96
CA GLU A 69 -0.01 28.32 13.89
C GLU A 69 1.24 28.16 13.03
N LYS A 70 1.92 26.99 13.14
CA LYS A 70 3.16 26.73 12.40
C LYS A 70 2.91 26.15 10.99
N PHE A 71 1.82 25.45 10.81
CA PHE A 71 1.39 24.80 9.59
C PHE A 71 -0.06 25.18 9.28
N PRO A 72 -0.32 26.36 8.67
CA PRO A 72 -1.68 26.85 8.43
C PRO A 72 -2.54 25.91 7.56
N ASP A 73 -1.90 25.15 6.69
CA ASP A 73 -2.55 24.16 5.81
C ASP A 73 -2.81 22.82 6.50
N PHE A 74 -2.41 22.66 7.75
CA PHE A 74 -2.64 21.44 8.52
C PHE A 74 -4.10 21.38 8.99
N LYS A 75 -4.96 20.80 8.15
CA LYS A 75 -6.39 20.62 8.41
C LYS A 75 -6.69 19.14 8.67
N ALA A 76 -6.37 18.68 9.87
CA ALA A 76 -6.59 17.30 10.29
C ALA A 76 -7.12 17.23 11.72
N ASN A 77 -7.92 16.19 11.99
CA ASN A 77 -8.30 15.80 13.34
C ASN A 77 -7.40 14.65 13.79
N ILE A 78 -6.53 14.92 14.78
CA ILE A 78 -5.67 13.91 15.37
C ILE A 78 -6.48 13.14 16.40
N LEU A 79 -6.62 11.83 16.21
CA LEU A 79 -7.37 10.95 17.11
C LEU A 79 -6.50 10.50 18.28
N GLY A 80 -5.25 10.16 18.02
CA GLY A 80 -4.31 9.64 18.97
C GLY A 80 -3.09 9.02 18.28
N ALA A 81 -2.30 8.32 19.06
CA ALA A 81 -1.13 7.60 18.55
C ALA A 81 -0.97 6.25 19.22
N VAL A 82 -0.43 5.27 18.51
CA VAL A 82 0.14 4.07 19.11
C VAL A 82 1.58 4.37 19.47
N ARG A 83 1.87 4.30 20.75
CA ARG A 83 3.19 4.54 21.36
C ARG A 83 3.56 3.34 22.21
N LYS A 84 4.67 2.65 21.89
CA LYS A 84 5.09 1.43 22.60
C LYS A 84 3.94 0.41 22.71
N GLU A 85 3.31 0.10 21.60
CA GLU A 85 2.20 -0.86 21.48
C GLU A 85 0.91 -0.48 22.25
N LYS A 86 0.80 0.74 22.76
CA LYS A 86 -0.39 1.23 23.48
C LYS A 86 -0.98 2.43 22.79
N PHE A 87 -2.30 2.42 22.58
CA PHE A 87 -3.00 3.58 22.05
C PHE A 87 -3.09 4.69 23.13
N VAL A 88 -2.71 5.90 22.74
CA VAL A 88 -2.71 7.11 23.59
C VAL A 88 -3.56 8.17 22.91
N TYR A 89 -4.58 8.65 23.61
CA TYR A 89 -5.35 9.82 23.14
C TYR A 89 -4.51 11.09 23.33
N LEU A 90 -4.24 11.80 22.24
CA LEU A 90 -3.45 13.02 22.26
C LEU A 90 -4.34 14.24 22.53
N LYS A 91 -3.98 15.01 23.56
CA LYS A 91 -4.66 16.26 23.97
C LYS A 91 -3.94 17.48 23.41
N LYS A 92 -4.55 18.66 23.47
CA LYS A 92 -4.03 19.92 22.91
C LYS A 92 -2.60 20.28 23.34
N ASN A 93 -2.17 19.89 24.54
CA ASN A 93 -0.82 20.16 25.06
C ASN A 93 0.17 19.01 24.77
N ASP A 94 -0.31 17.88 24.32
CA ASP A 94 0.54 16.73 24.02
C ASP A 94 1.27 16.93 22.69
N GLN A 95 2.31 16.14 22.49
CA GLN A 95 3.17 16.14 21.31
C GLN A 95 3.20 14.76 20.67
N MET A 96 3.35 14.72 19.36
CA MET A 96 3.73 13.52 18.63
C MET A 96 5.23 13.32 18.80
N LEU A 97 5.63 12.10 19.16
CA LEU A 97 7.03 11.73 19.41
C LEU A 97 7.53 10.81 18.27
N GLU A 98 8.85 10.70 18.18
CA GLU A 98 9.49 9.73 17.30
C GLU A 98 8.99 8.32 17.59
N ASP A 99 8.81 7.50 16.57
CA ASP A 99 8.25 6.15 16.60
C ASP A 99 6.76 6.06 17.01
N ASP A 100 6.04 7.18 17.13
CA ASP A 100 4.59 7.14 17.25
C ASP A 100 3.95 6.79 15.88
N ASN A 101 2.99 5.87 15.86
CA ASN A 101 2.06 5.73 14.74
C ASN A 101 0.81 6.58 15.04
N VAL A 102 0.66 7.68 14.33
CA VAL A 102 -0.39 8.68 14.56
C VAL A 102 -1.59 8.41 13.68
N TYR A 103 -2.78 8.40 14.29
CA TYR A 103 -4.06 8.26 13.60
C TYR A 103 -4.72 9.62 13.43
N ILE A 104 -4.98 9.99 12.18
CA ILE A 104 -5.58 11.27 11.83
C ILE A 104 -6.76 11.08 10.88
N VAL A 105 -7.73 11.98 10.97
CA VAL A 105 -8.87 12.06 10.04
C VAL A 105 -8.79 13.36 9.27
N ILE A 106 -8.89 13.26 7.96
CA ILE A 106 -8.76 14.37 7.03
C ILE A 106 -9.86 14.35 5.97
N SER A 107 -10.12 15.47 5.34
CA SER A 107 -10.81 15.52 4.05
C SER A 107 -9.88 15.00 2.94
N SER A 108 -10.39 14.30 1.94
CA SER A 108 -9.57 13.62 0.92
C SER A 108 -8.69 14.58 0.10
N ASP A 109 -9.12 15.83 -0.07
CA ASP A 109 -8.33 16.90 -0.72
C ASP A 109 -7.12 17.36 0.12
N GLN A 110 -7.08 17.03 1.41
CA GLN A 110 -5.99 17.37 2.33
C GLN A 110 -4.87 16.32 2.38
N LEU A 111 -4.97 15.23 1.61
CA LEU A 111 -3.99 14.13 1.67
C LEU A 111 -2.55 14.62 1.47
N ASN A 112 -2.27 15.28 0.34
CA ASN A 112 -0.91 15.74 0.02
C ASN A 112 -0.39 16.82 0.99
N PRO A 113 -1.16 17.87 1.35
CA PRO A 113 -0.73 18.84 2.37
C PRO A 113 -0.38 18.20 3.71
N ILE A 114 -1.14 17.21 4.13
CA ILE A 114 -0.91 16.51 5.40
C ILE A 114 0.33 15.62 5.32
N LEU A 115 0.48 14.79 4.30
CA LEU A 115 1.69 13.96 4.12
C LEU A 115 2.94 14.83 4.10
N LYS A 116 2.91 15.98 3.39
CA LYS A 116 4.01 16.95 3.39
C LYS A 116 4.31 17.52 4.79
N ALA A 117 3.30 17.80 5.61
CA ALA A 117 3.51 18.28 6.97
C ALA A 117 4.18 17.22 7.86
N PHE A 118 3.94 15.93 7.60
CA PHE A 118 4.64 14.82 8.25
C PHE A 118 6.06 14.59 7.70
N GLY A 119 6.45 15.25 6.61
CA GLY A 119 7.77 15.13 5.99
C GLY A 119 7.79 14.20 4.77
N HIS A 120 6.64 13.71 4.34
CA HIS A 120 6.50 12.86 3.16
C HIS A 120 6.21 13.74 1.93
N GLU A 121 7.21 13.85 1.07
CA GLU A 121 7.13 14.57 -0.21
C GLU A 121 7.19 13.61 -1.40
N GLU A 122 7.08 12.31 -1.13
CA GLU A 122 7.11 11.29 -2.15
C GLU A 122 5.91 11.47 -3.09
N LYS A 123 6.20 11.44 -4.39
CA LYS A 123 5.17 11.45 -5.41
C LYS A 123 4.59 10.05 -5.58
N VAL A 124 3.31 9.98 -5.97
CA VAL A 124 2.75 8.73 -6.46
C VAL A 124 3.63 8.19 -7.59
N ALA A 125 4.04 6.94 -7.46
CA ALA A 125 4.89 6.28 -8.45
C ALA A 125 4.21 6.29 -9.83
N LYS A 126 5.00 6.54 -10.89
CA LYS A 126 4.51 6.48 -12.28
C LYS A 126 4.82 5.16 -12.96
N ASN A 127 5.86 4.47 -12.50
CA ASN A 127 6.30 3.19 -13.04
C ASN A 127 6.21 2.12 -11.94
N ILE A 128 5.26 1.23 -12.07
CA ILE A 128 5.00 0.16 -11.11
C ILE A 128 5.28 -1.19 -11.77
N LEU A 129 6.06 -2.02 -11.09
CA LEU A 129 6.30 -3.40 -11.46
C LEU A 129 5.63 -4.34 -10.45
N ILE A 130 4.73 -5.17 -10.95
CA ILE A 130 4.03 -6.21 -10.19
C ILE A 130 4.61 -7.57 -10.55
N ILE A 131 5.00 -8.35 -9.55
CA ILE A 131 5.45 -9.72 -9.71
C ILE A 131 4.34 -10.64 -9.24
N GLY A 132 3.77 -11.40 -10.17
CA GLY A 132 2.64 -12.30 -9.95
C GLY A 132 1.32 -11.75 -10.50
N GLY A 133 0.82 -12.40 -11.56
CA GLY A 133 -0.46 -12.12 -12.22
C GLY A 133 -1.64 -12.90 -11.62
N GLY A 134 -1.54 -13.30 -10.35
CA GLY A 134 -2.64 -13.93 -9.62
C GLY A 134 -3.82 -12.98 -9.41
N ASN A 135 -4.80 -13.39 -8.61
CA ASN A 135 -6.00 -12.58 -8.37
C ASN A 135 -5.69 -11.24 -7.71
N ILE A 136 -4.70 -11.18 -6.81
CA ILE A 136 -4.29 -9.93 -6.16
C ILE A 136 -3.66 -8.99 -7.18
N GLY A 137 -2.66 -9.45 -7.93
CA GLY A 137 -1.95 -8.65 -8.94
C GLY A 137 -2.89 -8.12 -10.02
N LEU A 138 -3.77 -8.98 -10.56
CA LEU A 138 -4.75 -8.59 -11.55
C LEU A 138 -5.73 -7.52 -11.02
N ASN A 139 -6.31 -7.73 -9.84
CA ASN A 139 -7.25 -6.77 -9.26
C ASN A 139 -6.57 -5.44 -8.96
N LEU A 140 -5.33 -5.47 -8.45
CA LEU A 140 -4.56 -4.26 -8.21
C LEU A 140 -4.29 -3.50 -9.52
N ALA A 141 -3.84 -4.20 -10.57
CA ALA A 141 -3.58 -3.58 -11.87
C ALA A 141 -4.83 -2.92 -12.45
N LYS A 142 -5.99 -3.59 -12.40
CA LYS A 142 -7.27 -3.00 -12.83
C LYS A 142 -7.61 -1.72 -12.06
N MET A 143 -7.47 -1.73 -10.73
CA MET A 143 -7.70 -0.52 -9.93
C MET A 143 -6.74 0.62 -10.29
N LEU A 144 -5.49 0.30 -10.60
CA LEU A 144 -4.50 1.29 -11.00
C LEU A 144 -4.84 1.89 -12.37
N GLU A 145 -5.22 1.07 -13.36
CA GLU A 145 -5.66 1.53 -14.68
C GLU A 145 -6.91 2.42 -14.62
N GLU A 146 -7.87 2.07 -13.74
CA GLU A 146 -9.13 2.81 -13.61
C GLU A 146 -8.97 4.19 -12.96
N ASN A 147 -7.96 4.36 -12.09
CA ASN A 147 -7.89 5.55 -11.23
C ASN A 147 -6.69 6.47 -11.52
N PHE A 148 -5.73 6.05 -12.36
CA PHE A 148 -4.54 6.83 -12.69
C PHE A 148 -4.32 6.84 -14.21
N GLU A 149 -4.36 8.02 -14.83
CA GLU A 149 -4.21 8.17 -16.28
C GLU A 149 -2.76 8.01 -16.77
N ASP A 150 -1.77 8.47 -15.98
CA ASP A 150 -0.35 8.52 -16.37
C ASP A 150 0.50 7.38 -15.77
N LEU A 151 -0.13 6.35 -15.23
CA LEU A 151 0.55 5.26 -14.57
C LEU A 151 0.94 4.16 -15.56
N ARG A 152 2.17 3.69 -15.47
CA ARG A 152 2.69 2.57 -16.26
C ARG A 152 2.84 1.36 -15.36
N VAL A 153 2.01 0.36 -15.59
CA VAL A 153 2.05 -0.90 -14.86
C VAL A 153 2.62 -1.99 -15.74
N LYS A 154 3.60 -2.72 -15.23
CA LYS A 154 4.08 -3.97 -15.83
C LYS A 154 3.85 -5.11 -14.86
N ILE A 155 3.51 -6.28 -15.38
CA ILE A 155 3.29 -7.49 -14.58
C ILE A 155 4.18 -8.59 -15.14
N ILE A 156 4.96 -9.24 -14.27
CA ILE A 156 5.66 -10.49 -14.61
C ILE A 156 4.83 -11.65 -14.09
N GLU A 157 4.47 -12.57 -14.97
CA GLU A 157 3.74 -13.80 -14.63
C GLU A 157 4.45 -15.02 -15.22
N LYS A 158 4.71 -16.00 -14.37
CA LYS A 158 5.49 -17.20 -14.75
C LYS A 158 4.67 -18.18 -15.57
N ASP A 159 3.39 -18.36 -15.23
CA ASP A 159 2.50 -19.24 -15.98
C ASP A 159 2.04 -18.57 -17.28
N LYS A 160 2.39 -19.18 -18.41
CA LYS A 160 2.11 -18.64 -19.75
C LYS A 160 0.61 -18.46 -19.99
N LYS A 161 -0.19 -19.46 -19.60
CA LYS A 161 -1.64 -19.41 -19.81
C LYS A 161 -2.26 -18.28 -19.00
N ARG A 162 -1.81 -18.14 -17.73
CA ARG A 162 -2.26 -17.05 -16.86
C ARG A 162 -1.83 -15.69 -17.38
N ALA A 163 -0.60 -15.56 -17.89
CA ALA A 163 -0.12 -14.32 -18.50
C ALA A 163 -1.00 -13.91 -19.70
N GLU A 164 -1.37 -14.85 -20.58
CA GLU A 164 -2.28 -14.61 -21.71
C GLU A 164 -3.69 -14.22 -21.22
N GLU A 165 -4.23 -14.88 -20.20
CA GLU A 165 -5.54 -14.56 -19.62
C GLU A 165 -5.58 -13.11 -19.09
N ILE A 166 -4.61 -12.73 -18.24
CA ILE A 166 -4.61 -11.40 -17.62
C ILE A 166 -4.29 -10.29 -18.64
N ALA A 167 -3.47 -10.57 -19.65
CA ALA A 167 -3.21 -9.62 -20.74
C ALA A 167 -4.48 -9.27 -21.52
N ASN A 168 -5.43 -10.21 -21.65
CA ASN A 168 -6.72 -9.96 -22.29
C ASN A 168 -7.70 -9.19 -21.40
N GLU A 169 -7.49 -9.18 -20.09
CA GLU A 169 -8.36 -8.50 -19.13
C GLU A 169 -7.91 -7.07 -18.78
N LEU A 170 -6.66 -6.73 -19.07
CA LEU A 170 -6.05 -5.44 -18.80
C LEU A 170 -6.08 -4.54 -20.03
N SER A 171 -6.22 -3.24 -19.84
CA SER A 171 -6.39 -2.26 -20.91
C SER A 171 -5.10 -1.55 -21.30
N SER A 172 -4.22 -1.27 -20.33
CA SER A 172 -2.99 -0.48 -20.53
C SER A 172 -1.74 -1.10 -19.90
N SER A 173 -1.90 -2.03 -18.96
CA SER A 173 -0.78 -2.72 -18.32
C SER A 173 -0.10 -3.71 -19.28
N ILE A 174 1.22 -3.80 -19.18
CA ILE A 174 2.02 -4.72 -19.99
C ILE A 174 2.29 -5.99 -19.20
N VAL A 175 1.94 -7.14 -19.77
CA VAL A 175 2.20 -8.44 -19.14
C VAL A 175 3.39 -9.10 -19.83
N ILE A 176 4.36 -9.51 -19.03
CA ILE A 176 5.59 -10.21 -19.43
C ILE A 176 5.52 -11.62 -18.88
N ASN A 177 5.62 -12.62 -19.76
CA ASN A 177 5.66 -14.02 -19.34
C ASN A 177 7.11 -14.44 -19.04
N GLY A 178 7.40 -14.75 -17.79
CA GLY A 178 8.73 -15.19 -17.38
C GLY A 178 8.87 -15.37 -15.88
N ASP A 179 10.04 -15.86 -15.47
CA ASP A 179 10.40 -15.98 -14.05
C ASP A 179 10.99 -14.66 -13.57
N ALA A 180 10.42 -14.10 -12.50
CA ALA A 180 10.89 -12.82 -11.94
C ALA A 180 12.27 -12.90 -11.23
N LEU A 181 12.86 -14.08 -11.11
CA LEU A 181 14.24 -14.24 -10.65
C LEU A 181 15.23 -14.33 -11.82
N ASP A 182 14.75 -14.33 -13.07
CA ASP A 182 15.59 -14.28 -14.26
C ASP A 182 15.99 -12.84 -14.57
N GLU A 183 17.29 -12.59 -14.67
CA GLU A 183 17.85 -11.26 -14.91
C GLU A 183 17.39 -10.66 -16.25
N GLU A 184 17.24 -11.48 -17.30
CA GLU A 184 16.78 -11.01 -18.62
C GLU A 184 15.31 -10.55 -18.55
N ILE A 185 14.47 -11.28 -17.83
CA ILE A 185 13.07 -10.92 -17.60
C ILE A 185 12.95 -9.63 -16.77
N LEU A 186 13.77 -9.48 -15.72
CA LEU A 186 13.81 -8.26 -14.94
C LEU A 186 14.28 -7.04 -15.75
N LYS A 187 15.23 -7.22 -16.67
CA LYS A 187 15.67 -6.18 -17.60
C LYS A 187 14.56 -5.82 -18.61
N GLU A 188 13.87 -6.79 -19.19
CA GLU A 188 12.73 -6.57 -20.08
C GLU A 188 11.60 -5.81 -19.36
N ALA A 189 11.33 -6.17 -18.13
CA ALA A 189 10.38 -5.47 -17.28
C ALA A 189 10.84 -4.05 -16.90
N ASN A 190 12.10 -3.70 -17.14
CA ASN A 190 12.72 -2.45 -16.74
C ASN A 190 12.67 -2.24 -15.22
N LEU A 191 13.13 -3.24 -14.47
CA LEU A 191 13.22 -3.16 -13.01
C LEU A 191 13.96 -1.89 -12.55
N GLU A 192 15.04 -1.50 -13.24
CA GLU A 192 15.82 -0.30 -12.91
C GLU A 192 14.98 0.98 -12.98
N GLY A 193 14.11 1.12 -13.98
CA GLY A 193 13.23 2.29 -14.16
C GLY A 193 11.93 2.24 -13.35
N SER A 194 11.67 1.17 -12.60
CA SER A 194 10.50 1.05 -11.73
C SER A 194 10.70 1.86 -10.45
N GLU A 195 9.69 2.61 -10.04
CA GLU A 195 9.68 3.42 -8.81
C GLU A 195 9.10 2.63 -7.63
N THR A 196 8.20 1.69 -7.94
CA THR A 196 7.62 0.76 -6.96
C THR A 196 7.62 -0.66 -7.52
N VAL A 197 8.01 -1.61 -6.69
CA VAL A 197 7.99 -3.05 -7.01
C VAL A 197 7.12 -3.76 -5.98
N LEU A 198 6.10 -4.49 -6.47
CA LEU A 198 5.20 -5.28 -5.65
C LEU A 198 5.36 -6.75 -5.97
N ALA A 199 5.78 -7.54 -5.00
CA ALA A 199 5.92 -8.99 -5.13
C ALA A 199 4.69 -9.68 -4.50
N LEU A 200 3.80 -10.21 -5.36
CA LEU A 200 2.45 -10.65 -5.03
C LEU A 200 2.20 -12.11 -5.41
N THR A 201 3.25 -12.92 -5.46
CA THR A 201 3.13 -14.35 -5.75
C THR A 201 2.72 -15.14 -4.51
N ASN A 202 2.46 -16.44 -4.66
CA ASN A 202 2.17 -17.33 -3.55
C ASN A 202 3.44 -17.85 -2.84
N ASP A 203 4.61 -17.42 -3.25
CA ASP A 203 5.92 -17.86 -2.74
C ASP A 203 6.57 -16.70 -1.97
N ASP A 204 6.53 -16.79 -0.64
CA ASP A 204 7.03 -15.75 0.26
C ASP A 204 8.53 -15.47 0.04
N GLU A 205 9.33 -16.53 -0.17
CA GLU A 205 10.78 -16.44 -0.36
C GLU A 205 11.10 -15.72 -1.68
N ASN A 206 10.41 -16.07 -2.76
CA ASN A 206 10.56 -15.39 -4.04
C ASN A 206 10.12 -13.95 -3.96
N ASN A 207 9.01 -13.65 -3.26
CA ASN A 207 8.55 -12.28 -3.06
C ASN A 207 9.60 -11.42 -2.36
N MET A 208 10.20 -11.93 -1.28
CA MET A 208 11.27 -11.23 -0.57
C MET A 208 12.53 -11.08 -1.43
N MET A 209 12.92 -12.15 -2.17
CA MET A 209 14.12 -12.13 -3.00
C MET A 209 14.03 -11.09 -4.11
N VAL A 210 12.89 -10.98 -4.79
CA VAL A 210 12.70 -9.96 -5.84
C VAL A 210 12.78 -8.54 -5.26
N CYS A 211 12.20 -8.29 -4.07
CA CYS A 211 12.34 -7.00 -3.39
C CYS A 211 13.79 -6.67 -3.07
N VAL A 212 14.56 -7.65 -2.56
CA VAL A 212 16.01 -7.46 -2.31
C VAL A 212 16.79 -7.19 -3.60
N LEU A 213 16.45 -7.86 -4.70
CA LEU A 213 17.06 -7.59 -6.01
C LEU A 213 16.74 -6.17 -6.50
N ALA A 214 15.47 -5.73 -6.30
CA ALA A 214 15.05 -4.38 -6.66
C ALA A 214 15.83 -3.30 -5.90
N GLU A 215 16.02 -3.46 -4.60
CA GLU A 215 16.81 -2.56 -3.77
C GLU A 215 18.27 -2.43 -4.23
N LYS A 216 18.87 -3.54 -4.69
CA LYS A 216 20.26 -3.56 -5.15
C LYS A 216 20.51 -2.85 -6.48
N THR A 217 19.47 -2.43 -7.21
CA THR A 217 19.65 -1.65 -8.45
C THR A 217 20.18 -0.24 -8.23
N GLY A 218 20.32 0.21 -6.98
CA GLY A 218 20.93 1.49 -6.59
C GLY A 218 20.05 2.73 -6.76
N LEU A 219 18.86 2.60 -7.31
CA LEU A 219 17.85 3.67 -7.34
C LEU A 219 16.87 3.48 -6.17
N LYS A 220 16.51 4.57 -5.49
CA LYS A 220 15.53 4.52 -4.41
C LYS A 220 14.19 4.04 -4.98
N LYS A 221 13.76 2.88 -4.57
CA LYS A 221 12.49 2.26 -4.94
C LYS A 221 11.68 2.00 -3.69
N ARG A 222 10.38 1.88 -3.86
CA ARG A 222 9.52 1.33 -2.82
C ARG A 222 9.28 -0.14 -3.11
N THR A 223 9.55 -0.99 -2.16
CA THR A 223 9.39 -2.44 -2.26
C THR A 223 8.29 -2.94 -1.34
N ILE A 224 7.34 -3.69 -1.88
CA ILE A 224 6.22 -4.24 -1.12
C ILE A 224 6.14 -5.74 -1.42
N ALA A 225 6.17 -6.59 -0.40
CA ALA A 225 6.01 -8.02 -0.58
C ALA A 225 4.81 -8.55 0.22
N ILE A 226 4.05 -9.47 -0.38
CA ILE A 226 3.10 -10.29 0.37
C ILE A 226 3.87 -11.43 1.03
N VAL A 227 3.60 -11.63 2.33
CA VAL A 227 4.22 -12.69 3.12
C VAL A 227 3.18 -13.35 4.03
N ASN A 228 3.04 -14.66 3.90
CA ASN A 228 2.10 -15.45 4.70
C ASN A 228 2.71 -15.94 6.00
N LYS A 229 4.05 -16.05 6.08
CA LYS A 229 4.78 -16.52 7.26
C LYS A 229 5.10 -15.34 8.18
N THR A 230 4.41 -15.23 9.30
CA THR A 230 4.54 -14.10 10.24
C THR A 230 5.94 -13.89 10.82
N ASN A 231 6.75 -14.97 10.92
CA ASN A 231 8.13 -14.86 11.39
C ASN A 231 9.05 -14.12 10.40
N TYR A 232 8.66 -13.95 9.13
CA TYR A 232 9.44 -13.22 8.14
C TYR A 232 9.42 -11.71 8.35
N ASN A 233 8.45 -11.19 9.11
CA ASN A 233 8.45 -9.77 9.49
C ASN A 233 9.73 -9.35 10.23
N LEU A 234 10.38 -10.29 10.93
CA LEU A 234 11.67 -10.03 11.60
C LEU A 234 12.83 -9.76 10.62
N LEU A 235 12.67 -10.11 9.35
CA LEU A 235 13.68 -9.94 8.32
C LEU A 235 13.50 -8.64 7.52
N GLN A 236 12.39 -7.95 7.68
CA GLN A 236 12.03 -6.77 6.91
C GLN A 236 13.15 -5.73 6.91
N ASP A 237 13.55 -5.27 8.08
CA ASP A 237 14.59 -4.24 8.23
C ASP A 237 15.96 -4.74 7.74
N SER A 238 16.28 -6.00 8.01
CA SER A 238 17.58 -6.60 7.60
C SER A 238 17.72 -6.75 6.09
N LEU A 239 16.60 -6.88 5.39
CA LEU A 239 16.54 -7.02 3.94
C LEU A 239 16.21 -5.72 3.22
N ASN A 240 16.00 -4.61 3.96
CA ASN A 240 15.59 -3.31 3.44
C ASN A 240 14.32 -3.39 2.58
N ILE A 241 13.33 -4.18 2.99
CA ILE A 241 12.02 -4.22 2.33
C ILE A 241 11.12 -3.19 3.02
N ASP A 242 10.57 -2.23 2.27
CA ASP A 242 9.79 -1.15 2.85
C ASP A 242 8.50 -1.64 3.51
N ASP A 243 7.77 -2.56 2.86
CA ASP A 243 6.51 -3.06 3.36
C ASP A 243 6.41 -4.60 3.23
N LEU A 244 6.09 -5.28 4.33
CA LEU A 244 5.61 -6.67 4.32
C LEU A 244 4.11 -6.69 4.64
N VAL A 245 3.31 -7.29 3.78
CA VAL A 245 1.85 -7.34 3.90
C VAL A 245 1.40 -8.78 4.17
N ASP A 246 0.77 -9.03 5.33
CA ASP A 246 0.10 -10.30 5.62
C ASP A 246 -1.34 -10.26 5.07
N PRO A 247 -1.67 -11.07 4.05
CA PRO A 247 -3.01 -11.08 3.44
C PRO A 247 -4.11 -11.49 4.42
N ARG A 248 -3.78 -12.31 5.41
CA ARG A 248 -4.73 -12.81 6.42
C ARG A 248 -5.14 -11.67 7.35
N MET A 249 -4.18 -10.87 7.81
CA MET A 249 -4.45 -9.73 8.69
C MET A 249 -5.29 -8.69 7.99
N THR A 250 -5.02 -8.42 6.70
CA THR A 250 -5.83 -7.51 5.88
C THR A 250 -7.29 -7.99 5.80
N THR A 251 -7.50 -9.30 5.61
CA THR A 251 -8.85 -9.88 5.54
C THR A 251 -9.56 -9.84 6.89
N VAL A 252 -8.85 -10.15 7.99
CA VAL A 252 -9.42 -10.08 9.35
C VAL A 252 -9.84 -8.66 9.69
N SER A 253 -9.02 -7.66 9.39
CA SER A 253 -9.39 -6.24 9.61
C SER A 253 -10.70 -5.90 8.90
N ARG A 254 -10.89 -6.38 7.67
CA ARG A 254 -12.12 -6.14 6.91
C ARG A 254 -13.36 -6.82 7.49
N ILE A 255 -13.20 -7.98 8.14
CA ILE A 255 -14.30 -8.68 8.81
C ILE A 255 -14.74 -7.95 10.08
N MET A 256 -13.81 -7.24 10.72
CA MET A 256 -14.06 -6.52 11.98
C MET A 256 -14.67 -5.13 11.79
N GLU A 257 -14.67 -4.58 10.57
CA GLU A 257 -15.35 -3.32 10.18
C GLU A 257 -16.86 -3.52 10.01
#